data_7faa3abf8c2b869886da8d3a1e7722c5
#
_entry.id   7faa3abf8c2b869886da8d3a1e7722c5
#
_cell.length_a   1.000
_cell.length_b   1.000
_cell.length_c   1.000
_cell.angle_alpha   90.00
_cell.angle_beta   90.00
_cell.angle_gamma   90.00
#
_symmetry.space_group_name_H-M   'P 1'
#
loop_
_entity.id
_entity.type
_entity.pdbx_description
1 polymer ?
#
loop_
_entity_poly.entity_id
_entity_poly.type
_entity_poly.pdbx_seq_one_letter_code
_entity_poly.pdbx_strand_id
1 'polypeptide(L)'
;MCIRTDLQLKFAGKTNGANGDIACDQYHKYRDDVQLMVDTGLEAYRFSISWSRLIPNGRGPVNPKGLQYYNNLINELISNGIQPHVTLHHSDLPQALEDEYGGWLNRNIVRDFTAYADVCFRKFGDRVLHWTTMNEGNVFAVGGYNNGSLPPQHCSLPFGVNCTRGNSSTEPYLASHNILLAHTSAARLYKEKYQDKQHGFIGINLLAFWFIPLTNKTEDAIATQRAKDFLIGWYADPLVYGDYPDVMKKIAGSRLPAFANLESNQVKGSFDFLGLNYYFGLYIKDNSSKLSMEVRDFFTDMAIEVSVSRDESEVPYCFSYCADFPKNISVGEFPIVPSALQELLQYFKQAYGNPPIYIHENGQQTQRNSSLEDEKRVNSLHGHTGALLDALRNGSNARGYFQWAFLDVLELLDGYESSYGLYYIDLDDPDFKKATKAFCSLPRTTQSSADPKPHQKKKDKTGIGPSLKENLRVSGKAALIAIQCAAPDRAVLFSFIKPSPTIPGLD
;
A
#
# COMPACT_ATOMS: atom_id res chain seq x y z
N MET A 1 7.41 -7.23 -22.39
CA MET A 1 8.38 -6.65 -21.47
C MET A 1 7.67 -5.61 -20.60
N CYS A 2 7.90 -5.54 -19.32
CA CYS A 2 7.26 -4.57 -18.42
C CYS A 2 8.15 -3.32 -18.37
N ILE A 3 7.56 -2.11 -18.35
CA ILE A 3 8.29 -0.85 -18.13
C ILE A 3 9.25 -0.95 -16.94
N ARG A 4 8.85 -1.69 -15.88
CA ARG A 4 9.65 -1.89 -14.68
C ARG A 4 10.99 -2.59 -14.96
N THR A 5 11.03 -3.57 -15.86
CA THR A 5 12.26 -4.33 -16.20
C THR A 5 13.22 -3.48 -17.03
N ASP A 6 12.72 -2.74 -18.02
CA ASP A 6 13.54 -1.85 -18.85
C ASP A 6 14.15 -0.68 -18.04
N LEU A 7 13.43 -0.22 -17.03
CA LEU A 7 13.90 0.83 -16.15
C LEU A 7 14.99 0.36 -15.20
N GLN A 8 14.87 -0.84 -14.66
CA GLN A 8 15.91 -1.42 -13.82
C GLN A 8 17.23 -1.53 -14.58
N LEU A 9 17.20 -1.85 -15.87
CA LEU A 9 18.38 -1.82 -16.74
C LEU A 9 18.93 -0.40 -16.96
N LYS A 10 18.07 0.62 -16.98
CA LYS A 10 18.46 2.04 -17.14
C LYS A 10 18.87 2.71 -15.82
N PHE A 11 18.43 2.16 -14.67
CA PHE A 11 18.74 2.66 -13.32
C PHE A 11 19.92 1.95 -12.65
N ALA A 12 20.77 1.30 -13.42
CA ALA A 12 21.98 0.65 -12.90
C ALA A 12 22.79 1.51 -11.89
N GLY A 13 22.65 2.84 -11.94
CA GLY A 13 23.29 3.76 -11.00
C GLY A 13 22.57 3.92 -9.64
N LYS A 14 21.25 3.59 -9.53
CA LYS A 14 20.51 3.67 -8.25
C LYS A 14 20.33 2.32 -7.58
N THR A 15 20.33 1.25 -8.36
CA THR A 15 20.18 -0.12 -7.89
C THR A 15 21.50 -0.91 -7.93
N ASN A 16 22.64 -0.23 -8.08
CA ASN A 16 23.98 -0.84 -8.26
C ASN A 16 23.99 -1.93 -9.35
N GLY A 17 23.20 -1.76 -10.42
CA GLY A 17 23.06 -2.73 -11.50
C GLY A 17 22.12 -3.90 -11.19
N ALA A 18 21.48 -3.91 -10.02
CA ALA A 18 20.52 -4.94 -9.68
C ALA A 18 19.27 -4.88 -10.57
N ASN A 19 18.72 -6.04 -10.88
CA ASN A 19 17.47 -6.16 -11.64
C ASN A 19 16.50 -7.14 -10.97
N GLY A 20 15.25 -7.14 -11.42
CA GLY A 20 14.17 -7.98 -10.87
C GLY A 20 13.90 -9.24 -11.69
N ASP A 21 14.81 -9.69 -12.55
CA ASP A 21 14.57 -10.83 -13.45
C ASP A 21 14.33 -12.13 -12.67
N ILE A 22 15.02 -12.29 -11.57
CA ILE A 22 14.90 -13.45 -10.67
C ILE A 22 14.30 -12.99 -9.32
N ALA A 23 14.87 -11.95 -8.70
CA ALA A 23 14.54 -11.49 -7.35
C ALA A 23 14.56 -12.64 -6.33
N CYS A 24 13.47 -12.90 -5.61
CA CYS A 24 13.32 -14.05 -4.70
C CYS A 24 12.76 -15.30 -5.39
N ASP A 25 12.66 -15.28 -6.70
CA ASP A 25 12.16 -16.39 -7.55
C ASP A 25 10.82 -16.99 -7.12
N GLN A 26 9.91 -16.16 -6.63
CA GLN A 26 8.57 -16.62 -6.21
C GLN A 26 7.81 -17.32 -7.35
N TYR A 27 8.10 -16.99 -8.61
CA TYR A 27 7.49 -17.63 -9.77
C TYR A 27 7.66 -19.14 -9.77
N HIS A 28 8.83 -19.64 -9.37
CA HIS A 28 9.12 -21.09 -9.29
C HIS A 28 8.93 -21.64 -7.86
N LYS A 29 9.15 -20.81 -6.82
CA LYS A 29 9.20 -21.21 -5.42
C LYS A 29 7.94 -20.87 -4.62
N TYR A 30 6.84 -20.52 -5.27
CA TYR A 30 5.60 -20.09 -4.60
C TYR A 30 5.06 -21.09 -3.58
N ARG A 31 5.28 -22.42 -3.77
CA ARG A 31 4.83 -23.43 -2.80
C ARG A 31 5.60 -23.35 -1.50
N ASP A 32 6.92 -23.24 -1.59
CA ASP A 32 7.78 -23.10 -0.42
C ASP A 32 7.47 -21.79 0.31
N ASP A 33 7.20 -20.72 -0.45
CA ASP A 33 6.80 -19.43 0.11
C ASP A 33 5.45 -19.52 0.83
N VAL A 34 4.46 -20.18 0.25
CA VAL A 34 3.15 -20.39 0.90
C VAL A 34 3.29 -21.26 2.13
N GLN A 35 4.11 -22.33 2.09
CA GLN A 35 4.39 -23.12 3.28
C GLN A 35 5.02 -22.26 4.39
N LEU A 36 5.96 -21.39 4.03
CA LEU A 36 6.58 -20.46 4.97
C LEU A 36 5.57 -19.46 5.54
N MET A 37 4.58 -19.01 4.75
CA MET A 37 3.46 -18.19 5.24
C MET A 37 2.59 -18.94 6.24
N VAL A 38 2.27 -20.22 5.98
CA VAL A 38 1.57 -21.11 6.91
C VAL A 38 2.36 -21.24 8.20
N ASP A 39 3.65 -21.50 8.07
CA ASP A 39 4.57 -21.63 9.17
C ASP A 39 4.69 -20.35 9.99
N THR A 40 4.54 -19.19 9.39
CA THR A 40 4.47 -17.89 10.07
C THR A 40 3.12 -17.66 10.74
N GLY A 41 2.05 -18.35 10.30
CA GLY A 41 0.69 -18.16 10.79
C GLY A 41 -0.04 -16.99 10.11
N LEU A 42 0.31 -16.68 8.86
CA LEU A 42 -0.38 -15.63 8.09
C LEU A 42 -1.77 -16.10 7.66
N GLU A 43 -2.76 -15.23 7.78
CA GLU A 43 -4.16 -15.50 7.40
C GLU A 43 -4.51 -14.92 6.02
N ALA A 44 -3.72 -13.97 5.53
CA ALA A 44 -3.90 -13.34 4.23
C ALA A 44 -2.55 -13.00 3.58
N TYR A 45 -2.53 -13.00 2.27
CA TYR A 45 -1.37 -12.59 1.47
C TYR A 45 -1.80 -11.62 0.38
N ARG A 46 -1.19 -10.41 0.38
CA ARG A 46 -1.39 -9.42 -0.66
C ARG A 46 -0.28 -9.49 -1.69
N PHE A 47 -0.65 -9.61 -2.96
CA PHE A 47 0.30 -9.62 -4.09
C PHE A 47 -0.32 -8.94 -5.32
N SER A 48 0.50 -8.61 -6.30
CA SER A 48 0.03 -8.03 -7.56
C SER A 48 0.10 -9.03 -8.71
N ILE A 49 -0.87 -8.93 -9.62
CA ILE A 49 -0.79 -9.58 -10.94
C ILE A 49 0.00 -8.66 -11.86
N SER A 50 1.10 -9.15 -12.43
CA SER A 50 1.82 -8.42 -13.46
C SER A 50 0.99 -8.41 -14.75
N TRP A 51 0.54 -7.21 -15.15
CA TRP A 51 -0.25 -7.05 -16.37
C TRP A 51 0.49 -7.61 -17.59
N SER A 52 1.76 -7.28 -17.76
CA SER A 52 2.58 -7.78 -18.88
C SER A 52 2.85 -9.29 -18.82
N ARG A 53 2.87 -9.91 -17.63
CA ARG A 53 2.97 -11.36 -17.52
C ARG A 53 1.69 -12.06 -17.95
N LEU A 54 0.53 -11.47 -17.64
CA LEU A 54 -0.77 -12.03 -17.99
C LEU A 54 -1.17 -11.71 -19.43
N ILE A 55 -0.93 -10.47 -19.90
CA ILE A 55 -1.21 -9.98 -21.26
C ILE A 55 0.01 -9.20 -21.75
N PRO A 56 0.97 -9.84 -22.43
CA PRO A 56 2.31 -9.27 -22.70
C PRO A 56 2.31 -7.90 -23.39
N ASN A 57 1.39 -7.65 -24.29
CA ASN A 57 1.27 -6.39 -25.02
C ASN A 57 0.20 -5.45 -24.42
N GLY A 58 -0.26 -5.73 -23.19
CA GLY A 58 -1.34 -4.99 -22.54
C GLY A 58 -2.73 -5.27 -23.11
N ARG A 59 -2.81 -5.78 -24.34
CA ARG A 59 -4.01 -6.16 -25.08
C ARG A 59 -3.79 -7.48 -25.82
N GLY A 60 -4.89 -8.11 -26.25
CA GLY A 60 -4.83 -9.34 -27.03
C GLY A 60 -4.86 -10.62 -26.17
N PRO A 61 -4.19 -11.70 -26.62
CA PRO A 61 -4.33 -13.00 -26.00
C PRO A 61 -3.67 -13.06 -24.61
N VAL A 62 -4.32 -13.82 -23.71
CA VAL A 62 -3.78 -14.13 -22.39
C VAL A 62 -2.61 -15.10 -22.54
N ASN A 63 -1.50 -14.82 -21.88
CA ASN A 63 -0.34 -15.70 -21.80
C ASN A 63 -0.67 -16.95 -20.95
N PRO A 64 -0.67 -18.15 -21.51
CA PRO A 64 -1.03 -19.36 -20.79
C PRO A 64 -0.15 -19.65 -19.57
N LYS A 65 1.16 -19.36 -19.66
CA LYS A 65 2.11 -19.58 -18.55
C LYS A 65 1.85 -18.59 -17.40
N GLY A 66 1.59 -17.32 -17.72
CA GLY A 66 1.23 -16.32 -16.71
C GLY A 66 -0.10 -16.66 -16.03
N LEU A 67 -1.11 -17.06 -16.80
CA LEU A 67 -2.39 -17.52 -16.27
C LEU A 67 -2.23 -18.73 -15.34
N GLN A 68 -1.44 -19.72 -15.75
CA GLN A 68 -1.19 -20.91 -14.95
C GLN A 68 -0.49 -20.59 -13.64
N TYR A 69 0.52 -19.71 -13.65
CA TYR A 69 1.23 -19.30 -12.44
C TYR A 69 0.28 -18.69 -11.41
N TYR A 70 -0.55 -17.71 -11.81
CA TYR A 70 -1.48 -17.07 -10.86
C TYR A 70 -2.57 -18.02 -10.38
N ASN A 71 -3.08 -18.92 -11.23
CA ASN A 71 -3.99 -19.98 -10.79
C ASN A 71 -3.34 -20.88 -9.73
N ASN A 72 -2.10 -21.29 -9.95
CA ASN A 72 -1.38 -22.15 -9.03
C ASN A 72 -1.15 -21.45 -7.69
N LEU A 73 -0.67 -20.21 -7.71
CA LEU A 73 -0.44 -19.42 -6.48
C LEU A 73 -1.75 -19.22 -5.69
N ILE A 74 -2.84 -18.82 -6.35
CA ILE A 74 -4.14 -18.59 -5.71
C ILE A 74 -4.68 -19.90 -5.12
N ASN A 75 -4.59 -21.01 -5.84
CA ASN A 75 -5.02 -22.31 -5.36
C ASN A 75 -4.20 -22.76 -4.14
N GLU A 76 -2.88 -22.58 -4.18
CA GLU A 76 -2.00 -22.94 -3.07
C GLU A 76 -2.34 -22.14 -1.81
N LEU A 77 -2.51 -20.82 -1.93
CA LEU A 77 -2.93 -19.96 -0.81
C LEU A 77 -4.25 -20.44 -0.19
N ILE A 78 -5.27 -20.66 -1.02
CA ILE A 78 -6.60 -21.07 -0.54
C ILE A 78 -6.57 -22.46 0.08
N SER A 79 -5.85 -23.43 -0.51
CA SER A 79 -5.75 -24.78 0.04
C SER A 79 -5.10 -24.81 1.42
N ASN A 80 -4.30 -23.79 1.74
CA ASN A 80 -3.67 -23.58 3.03
C ASN A 80 -4.42 -22.58 3.95
N GLY A 81 -5.63 -22.17 3.58
CA GLY A 81 -6.47 -21.26 4.38
C GLY A 81 -6.02 -19.80 4.37
N ILE A 82 -5.09 -19.42 3.49
CA ILE A 82 -4.59 -18.04 3.35
C ILE A 82 -5.42 -17.30 2.32
N GLN A 83 -6.00 -16.15 2.71
CA GLN A 83 -6.86 -15.35 1.85
C GLN A 83 -6.02 -14.51 0.86
N PRO A 84 -6.23 -14.64 -0.47
CA PRO A 84 -5.55 -13.78 -1.44
C PRO A 84 -6.19 -12.38 -1.48
N HIS A 85 -5.37 -11.32 -1.36
CA HIS A 85 -5.69 -9.93 -1.67
C HIS A 85 -4.92 -9.53 -2.92
N VAL A 86 -5.61 -9.27 -4.01
CA VAL A 86 -4.98 -9.12 -5.33
C VAL A 86 -5.00 -7.68 -5.80
N THR A 87 -3.80 -7.16 -6.11
CA THR A 87 -3.61 -5.85 -6.73
C THR A 87 -3.44 -6.01 -8.24
N LEU A 88 -4.20 -5.23 -9.03
CA LEU A 88 -4.16 -5.32 -10.49
C LEU A 88 -2.97 -4.59 -11.10
N HIS A 89 -2.54 -3.46 -10.53
CA HIS A 89 -1.40 -2.69 -11.04
C HIS A 89 -0.52 -2.21 -9.90
N HIS A 90 0.79 -2.53 -9.99
CA HIS A 90 1.82 -2.07 -9.05
C HIS A 90 3.05 -1.58 -9.84
N SER A 91 2.91 -0.41 -10.48
CA SER A 91 3.97 0.27 -11.28
C SER A 91 4.53 -0.57 -12.44
N ASP A 92 3.73 -1.44 -13.04
CA ASP A 92 4.15 -2.45 -14.02
C ASP A 92 3.33 -2.40 -15.33
N LEU A 93 3.11 -1.19 -15.85
CA LEU A 93 2.45 -0.99 -17.14
C LEU A 93 3.18 -1.75 -18.27
N PRO A 94 2.48 -2.46 -19.17
CA PRO A 94 3.07 -3.02 -20.37
C PRO A 94 3.71 -1.94 -21.26
N GLN A 95 4.99 -2.14 -21.62
CA GLN A 95 5.77 -1.18 -22.41
C GLN A 95 5.07 -0.80 -23.74
N ALA A 96 4.41 -1.78 -24.36
CA ALA A 96 3.69 -1.55 -25.62
C ALA A 96 2.61 -0.47 -25.53
N LEU A 97 1.96 -0.31 -24.38
CA LEU A 97 0.94 0.73 -24.16
C LEU A 97 1.56 2.11 -23.94
N GLU A 98 2.75 2.16 -23.32
CA GLU A 98 3.52 3.38 -23.20
C GLU A 98 4.03 3.83 -24.58
N ASP A 99 4.59 2.90 -25.35
CA ASP A 99 5.17 3.20 -26.69
C ASP A 99 4.09 3.62 -27.70
N GLU A 100 2.90 3.03 -27.62
CA GLU A 100 1.84 3.29 -28.60
C GLU A 100 1.16 4.65 -28.38
N TYR A 101 0.86 5.01 -27.12
CA TYR A 101 0.07 6.20 -26.83
C TYR A 101 0.45 6.98 -25.56
N GLY A 102 1.58 6.65 -24.92
CA GLY A 102 2.04 7.34 -23.69
C GLY A 102 1.34 6.87 -22.42
N GLY A 103 0.86 5.63 -22.39
CA GLY A 103 0.37 4.98 -21.18
C GLY A 103 -0.69 5.79 -20.43
N TRP A 104 -0.39 6.11 -19.15
CA TRP A 104 -1.32 6.81 -18.27
C TRP A 104 -1.61 8.28 -18.64
N LEU A 105 -0.85 8.86 -19.58
CA LEU A 105 -1.14 10.20 -20.10
C LEU A 105 -2.29 10.21 -21.11
N ASN A 106 -2.66 9.07 -21.64
CA ASN A 106 -3.70 8.95 -22.65
C ASN A 106 -4.96 8.27 -22.09
N ARG A 107 -6.11 8.80 -22.45
CA ARG A 107 -7.40 8.27 -22.01
C ARG A 107 -7.71 6.84 -22.49
N ASN A 108 -7.03 6.35 -23.53
CA ASN A 108 -7.13 4.98 -23.99
C ASN A 108 -6.79 3.95 -22.91
N ILE A 109 -5.92 4.33 -21.95
CA ILE A 109 -5.54 3.46 -20.82
C ILE A 109 -6.74 3.01 -19.97
N VAL A 110 -7.77 3.84 -19.86
CA VAL A 110 -8.99 3.53 -19.10
C VAL A 110 -9.66 2.29 -19.68
N ARG A 111 -9.81 2.23 -21.01
CA ARG A 111 -10.38 1.08 -21.69
C ARG A 111 -9.51 -0.16 -21.59
N ASP A 112 -8.20 0.01 -21.80
CA ASP A 112 -7.26 -1.10 -21.80
C ASP A 112 -7.08 -1.70 -20.41
N PHE A 113 -7.01 -0.86 -19.37
CA PHE A 113 -7.00 -1.30 -17.98
C PHE A 113 -8.30 -2.02 -17.59
N THR A 114 -9.45 -1.50 -18.00
CA THR A 114 -10.75 -2.14 -17.74
C THR A 114 -10.84 -3.51 -18.41
N ALA A 115 -10.33 -3.65 -19.64
CA ALA A 115 -10.28 -4.94 -20.33
C ALA A 115 -9.34 -5.95 -19.64
N TYR A 116 -8.21 -5.49 -19.13
CA TYR A 116 -7.31 -6.30 -18.30
C TYR A 116 -7.97 -6.73 -16.99
N ALA A 117 -8.63 -5.80 -16.29
CA ALA A 117 -9.37 -6.10 -15.07
C ALA A 117 -10.49 -7.14 -15.31
N ASP A 118 -11.22 -7.05 -16.44
CA ASP A 118 -12.22 -8.04 -16.85
C ASP A 118 -11.63 -9.45 -16.97
N VAL A 119 -10.44 -9.56 -17.55
CA VAL A 119 -9.73 -10.85 -17.61
C VAL A 119 -9.42 -11.37 -16.21
N CYS A 120 -8.92 -10.53 -15.31
CA CYS A 120 -8.59 -10.94 -13.94
C CYS A 120 -9.84 -11.39 -13.17
N PHE A 121 -10.92 -10.60 -13.20
CA PHE A 121 -12.17 -10.93 -12.51
C PHE A 121 -12.78 -12.23 -13.04
N ARG A 122 -12.75 -12.44 -14.35
CA ARG A 122 -13.29 -13.66 -14.97
C ARG A 122 -12.46 -14.91 -14.66
N LYS A 123 -11.12 -14.76 -14.53
CA LYS A 123 -10.21 -15.91 -14.39
C LYS A 123 -9.93 -16.30 -12.94
N PHE A 124 -10.06 -15.36 -12.01
CA PHE A 124 -9.66 -15.58 -10.61
C PHE A 124 -10.74 -15.20 -9.60
N GLY A 125 -11.81 -14.52 -9.99
CA GLY A 125 -12.80 -13.97 -9.08
C GLY A 125 -13.70 -15.02 -8.42
N ASP A 126 -13.65 -16.26 -8.85
CA ASP A 126 -14.25 -17.40 -8.14
C ASP A 126 -13.55 -17.72 -6.81
N ARG A 127 -12.30 -17.23 -6.62
CA ARG A 127 -11.42 -17.51 -5.48
C ARG A 127 -10.85 -16.25 -4.81
N VAL A 128 -10.83 -15.12 -5.51
CA VAL A 128 -10.31 -13.84 -5.00
C VAL A 128 -11.48 -12.97 -4.57
N LEU A 129 -11.53 -12.64 -3.28
CA LEU A 129 -12.58 -11.79 -2.71
C LEU A 129 -12.16 -10.31 -2.60
N HIS A 130 -10.87 -10.00 -2.57
CA HIS A 130 -10.40 -8.63 -2.38
C HIS A 130 -9.54 -8.17 -3.55
N TRP A 131 -10.08 -7.20 -4.29
CA TRP A 131 -9.44 -6.60 -5.46
C TRP A 131 -9.00 -5.18 -5.17
N THR A 132 -7.73 -4.89 -5.43
CA THR A 132 -7.18 -3.53 -5.42
C THR A 132 -6.80 -3.15 -6.83
N THR A 133 -7.36 -2.07 -7.35
CA THR A 133 -7.11 -1.69 -8.75
C THR A 133 -5.70 -1.16 -8.96
N MET A 134 -5.24 -0.28 -8.07
CA MET A 134 -3.96 0.41 -8.18
C MET A 134 -3.25 0.40 -6.84
N ASN A 135 -1.94 0.13 -6.83
CA ASN A 135 -1.08 0.43 -5.69
C ASN A 135 -0.56 1.86 -5.79
N GLU A 136 -0.74 2.65 -4.72
CA GLU A 136 -0.16 3.99 -4.56
C GLU A 136 -0.28 4.89 -5.80
N GLY A 137 -1.48 5.04 -6.33
CA GLY A 137 -1.69 5.85 -7.53
C GLY A 137 -1.13 7.27 -7.42
N ASN A 138 -1.18 7.87 -6.23
CA ASN A 138 -0.64 9.19 -5.91
C ASN A 138 0.90 9.23 -6.03
N VAL A 139 1.60 8.23 -5.48
CA VAL A 139 3.06 8.13 -5.58
C VAL A 139 3.51 7.78 -6.99
N PHE A 140 2.79 6.85 -7.63
CA PHE A 140 3.09 6.46 -9.00
C PHE A 140 2.97 7.66 -9.97
N ALA A 141 1.94 8.49 -9.81
CA ALA A 141 1.76 9.68 -10.64
C ALA A 141 2.91 10.69 -10.43
N VAL A 142 3.32 10.91 -9.18
CA VAL A 142 4.43 11.83 -8.87
C VAL A 142 5.77 11.23 -9.27
N GLY A 143 6.06 10.01 -8.91
CA GLY A 143 7.33 9.34 -9.22
C GLY A 143 7.53 9.13 -10.71
N GLY A 144 6.47 8.76 -11.42
CA GLY A 144 6.53 8.46 -12.85
C GLY A 144 6.47 9.67 -13.77
N TYR A 145 5.78 10.75 -13.34
CA TYR A 145 5.42 11.86 -14.22
C TYR A 145 5.78 13.25 -13.70
N ASN A 146 6.32 13.36 -12.47
CA ASN A 146 6.81 14.63 -11.94
C ASN A 146 8.33 14.67 -11.86
N ASN A 147 8.94 13.77 -11.10
CA ASN A 147 10.38 13.77 -10.85
C ASN A 147 11.16 12.65 -11.57
N GLY A 148 10.47 11.74 -12.24
CA GLY A 148 11.09 10.66 -13.00
C GLY A 148 11.76 9.57 -12.16
N SER A 149 11.47 9.49 -10.86
CA SER A 149 12.04 8.47 -9.95
C SER A 149 11.47 7.07 -10.17
N LEU A 150 10.27 6.98 -10.73
CA LEU A 150 9.59 5.73 -11.08
C LEU A 150 9.34 5.64 -12.59
N PRO A 151 9.02 4.42 -13.12
CA PRO A 151 8.55 4.29 -14.49
C PRO A 151 7.30 5.14 -14.74
N PRO A 152 7.13 5.75 -15.93
CA PRO A 152 7.97 5.71 -17.13
C PRO A 152 9.05 6.80 -17.20
N GLN A 153 9.41 7.47 -16.12
CA GLN A 153 10.46 8.47 -16.03
C GLN A 153 10.21 9.76 -16.83
N HIS A 154 8.98 10.21 -16.81
CA HIS A 154 8.65 11.52 -17.34
C HIS A 154 8.99 12.60 -16.30
N CYS A 155 9.74 13.59 -16.70
CA CYS A 155 9.98 14.79 -15.93
C CYS A 155 10.52 15.91 -16.82
N SER A 156 10.52 17.13 -16.28
CA SER A 156 11.15 18.31 -16.90
C SER A 156 11.99 19.08 -15.89
N LEU A 157 13.06 19.72 -16.37
CA LEU A 157 13.88 20.58 -15.53
C LEU A 157 13.06 21.79 -15.03
N PRO A 158 13.28 22.25 -13.79
CA PRO A 158 14.30 21.84 -12.84
C PRO A 158 13.82 20.72 -11.87
N PHE A 159 12.67 20.11 -12.05
CA PHE A 159 11.95 19.28 -11.07
C PHE A 159 12.34 17.80 -11.01
N GLY A 160 13.11 17.34 -11.98
CA GLY A 160 13.55 15.95 -12.01
C GLY A 160 15.02 15.83 -12.41
N VAL A 161 15.55 14.61 -12.36
CA VAL A 161 16.93 14.30 -12.67
C VAL A 161 17.01 13.45 -13.93
N ASN A 162 17.92 13.78 -14.83
CA ASN A 162 18.08 13.09 -16.11
C ASN A 162 16.80 13.06 -16.96
N CYS A 163 16.01 14.12 -16.90
CA CYS A 163 14.77 14.23 -17.66
C CYS A 163 15.07 14.29 -19.16
N THR A 164 14.55 13.31 -19.89
CA THR A 164 14.67 13.24 -21.36
C THR A 164 13.33 13.52 -22.05
N ARG A 165 12.23 13.43 -21.32
CA ARG A 165 10.87 13.64 -21.81
C ARG A 165 9.92 13.94 -20.65
N GLY A 166 8.80 14.59 -20.94
CA GLY A 166 7.72 14.86 -19.98
C GLY A 166 7.58 16.31 -19.60
N ASN A 167 6.56 16.60 -18.80
CA ASN A 167 6.23 17.92 -18.26
C ASN A 167 5.77 17.77 -16.81
N SER A 168 6.67 18.04 -15.88
CA SER A 168 6.43 17.92 -14.42
C SER A 168 5.31 18.82 -13.90
N SER A 169 4.97 19.87 -14.64
CA SER A 169 3.90 20.80 -14.23
C SER A 169 2.49 20.27 -14.51
N THR A 170 2.32 19.37 -15.48
CA THR A 170 0.98 18.95 -15.96
C THR A 170 0.77 17.44 -15.93
N GLU A 171 1.80 16.66 -16.27
CA GLU A 171 1.65 15.21 -16.45
C GLU A 171 1.30 14.43 -15.16
N PRO A 172 1.80 14.77 -13.95
CA PRO A 172 1.38 14.05 -12.75
C PRO A 172 -0.12 14.17 -12.50
N TYR A 173 -0.69 15.36 -12.74
CA TYR A 173 -2.12 15.59 -12.60
C TYR A 173 -2.94 14.82 -13.65
N LEU A 174 -2.47 14.80 -14.89
CA LEU A 174 -3.14 14.09 -15.99
C LEU A 174 -3.09 12.56 -15.79
N ALA A 175 -1.93 12.03 -15.42
CA ALA A 175 -1.78 10.61 -15.14
C ALA A 175 -2.68 10.17 -13.97
N SER A 176 -2.68 10.93 -12.87
CA SER A 176 -3.55 10.68 -11.72
C SER A 176 -5.04 10.72 -12.09
N HIS A 177 -5.46 11.69 -12.92
CA HIS A 177 -6.83 11.76 -13.40
C HIS A 177 -7.25 10.49 -14.17
N ASN A 178 -6.41 10.04 -15.10
CA ASN A 178 -6.65 8.82 -15.86
C ASN A 178 -6.61 7.55 -14.98
N ILE A 179 -5.78 7.53 -13.94
CA ILE A 179 -5.76 6.45 -12.94
C ILE A 179 -7.10 6.36 -12.21
N LEU A 180 -7.64 7.50 -11.71
CA LEU A 180 -8.94 7.53 -11.04
C LEU A 180 -10.07 7.09 -11.97
N LEU A 181 -10.03 7.48 -13.24
CA LEU A 181 -11.03 7.05 -14.22
C LEU A 181 -10.90 5.56 -14.56
N ALA A 182 -9.70 5.04 -14.65
CA ALA A 182 -9.45 3.61 -14.88
C ALA A 182 -9.91 2.77 -13.69
N HIS A 183 -9.60 3.21 -12.46
CA HIS A 183 -10.15 2.64 -11.24
C HIS A 183 -11.67 2.59 -11.28
N THR A 184 -12.30 3.75 -11.52
CA THR A 184 -13.75 3.89 -11.58
C THR A 184 -14.38 2.96 -12.59
N SER A 185 -13.81 2.87 -13.81
CA SER A 185 -14.29 2.00 -14.85
C SER A 185 -14.19 0.51 -14.49
N ALA A 186 -13.06 0.10 -13.90
CA ALA A 186 -12.86 -1.28 -13.43
C ALA A 186 -13.79 -1.62 -12.25
N ALA A 187 -13.96 -0.69 -11.30
CA ALA A 187 -14.83 -0.88 -10.14
C ALA A 187 -16.31 -1.03 -10.57
N ARG A 188 -16.77 -0.21 -11.49
CA ARG A 188 -18.11 -0.32 -12.06
C ARG A 188 -18.31 -1.64 -12.80
N LEU A 189 -17.36 -2.01 -13.67
CA LEU A 189 -17.39 -3.32 -14.32
C LEU A 189 -17.51 -4.47 -13.32
N TYR A 190 -16.73 -4.41 -12.20
CA TYR A 190 -16.80 -5.43 -11.17
C TYR A 190 -18.17 -5.48 -10.51
N LYS A 191 -18.68 -4.33 -10.06
CA LYS A 191 -19.98 -4.19 -9.37
C LYS A 191 -21.15 -4.63 -10.27
N GLU A 192 -21.16 -4.22 -11.54
CA GLU A 192 -22.25 -4.50 -12.46
C GLU A 192 -22.25 -5.96 -12.99
N LYS A 193 -21.09 -6.58 -13.14
CA LYS A 193 -20.99 -7.87 -13.85
C LYS A 193 -20.62 -9.06 -12.97
N TYR A 194 -19.84 -8.82 -11.92
CA TYR A 194 -19.18 -9.87 -11.15
C TYR A 194 -19.57 -9.95 -9.69
N GLN A 195 -19.77 -8.80 -9.00
CA GLN A 195 -19.86 -8.73 -7.55
C GLN A 195 -20.98 -9.61 -6.99
N ASP A 196 -22.18 -9.60 -7.60
CA ASP A 196 -23.32 -10.43 -7.13
C ASP A 196 -23.04 -11.94 -7.21
N LYS A 197 -22.15 -12.37 -8.10
CA LYS A 197 -21.79 -13.78 -8.28
C LYS A 197 -20.56 -14.20 -7.50
N GLN A 198 -19.63 -13.28 -7.31
CA GLN A 198 -18.33 -13.56 -6.69
C GLN A 198 -18.29 -13.13 -5.21
N HIS A 199 -19.24 -12.27 -4.78
CA HIS A 199 -19.38 -11.77 -3.41
C HIS A 199 -18.12 -11.11 -2.84
N GLY A 200 -17.29 -10.53 -3.72
CA GLY A 200 -16.03 -9.89 -3.35
C GLY A 200 -16.16 -8.37 -3.22
N PHE A 201 -15.03 -7.73 -2.98
CA PHE A 201 -14.89 -6.31 -2.71
C PHE A 201 -13.83 -5.71 -3.62
N ILE A 202 -14.03 -4.47 -4.05
CA ILE A 202 -13.09 -3.74 -4.87
C ILE A 202 -12.71 -2.41 -4.23
N GLY A 203 -11.41 -2.10 -4.22
CA GLY A 203 -10.87 -0.85 -3.68
C GLY A 203 -9.69 -0.32 -4.47
N ILE A 204 -9.11 0.74 -3.96
CA ILE A 204 -7.88 1.37 -4.47
C ILE A 204 -6.95 1.62 -3.29
N ASN A 205 -5.63 1.66 -3.56
CA ASN A 205 -4.63 1.87 -2.53
C ASN A 205 -3.90 3.22 -2.72
N LEU A 206 -3.62 3.88 -1.61
CA LEU A 206 -2.94 5.18 -1.52
C LEU A 206 -1.76 5.09 -0.55
N LEU A 207 -0.66 5.79 -0.85
CA LEU A 207 0.30 6.15 0.19
C LEU A 207 -0.30 7.26 1.05
N ALA A 208 -0.27 7.10 2.36
CA ALA A 208 -0.80 8.06 3.30
C ALA A 208 0.18 8.27 4.46
N PHE A 209 0.98 9.33 4.38
CA PHE A 209 1.74 9.79 5.55
C PHE A 209 0.82 10.57 6.49
N TRP A 210 1.15 10.56 7.79
CA TRP A 210 0.51 11.49 8.70
C TRP A 210 1.34 12.78 8.80
N PHE A 211 0.67 13.91 8.58
CA PHE A 211 1.30 15.23 8.60
C PHE A 211 0.97 15.96 9.88
N ILE A 212 2.00 16.51 10.54
CA ILE A 212 1.97 17.18 11.83
C ILE A 212 2.58 18.57 11.66
N PRO A 213 1.95 19.66 12.14
CA PRO A 213 2.58 20.98 12.08
C PRO A 213 3.94 20.97 12.82
N LEU A 214 4.99 21.49 12.19
CA LEU A 214 6.30 21.59 12.81
C LEU A 214 6.27 22.53 14.04
N THR A 215 5.56 23.65 13.91
CA THR A 215 5.37 24.64 14.98
C THR A 215 3.89 24.86 15.26
N ASN A 216 3.62 25.63 16.32
CA ASN A 216 2.24 26.04 16.65
C ASN A 216 1.75 27.26 15.85
N LYS A 217 2.47 27.69 14.81
CA LYS A 217 2.06 28.80 13.95
C LYS A 217 0.87 28.40 13.07
N THR A 218 0.00 29.35 12.82
CA THR A 218 -1.19 29.16 11.97
C THR A 218 -0.80 28.75 10.54
N GLU A 219 0.30 29.32 10.02
CA GLU A 219 0.82 29.04 8.70
C GLU A 219 1.21 27.56 8.54
N ASP A 220 1.87 26.98 9.55
CA ASP A 220 2.26 25.55 9.52
C ASP A 220 1.02 24.64 9.62
N ALA A 221 0.00 25.04 10.39
CA ALA A 221 -1.25 24.30 10.46
C ALA A 221 -2.00 24.31 9.09
N ILE A 222 -2.05 25.45 8.41
CA ILE A 222 -2.62 25.58 7.06
C ILE A 222 -1.82 24.77 6.05
N ALA A 223 -0.49 24.84 6.10
CA ALA A 223 0.40 24.07 5.24
C ALA A 223 0.23 22.56 5.45
N THR A 224 0.03 22.14 6.70
CA THR A 224 -0.22 20.74 7.06
C THR A 224 -1.53 20.24 6.45
N GLN A 225 -2.61 21.03 6.50
CA GLN A 225 -3.87 20.66 5.85
C GLN A 225 -3.68 20.60 4.33
N ARG A 226 -2.99 21.56 3.73
CA ARG A 226 -2.67 21.56 2.30
C ARG A 226 -1.87 20.30 1.90
N ALA A 227 -0.93 19.87 2.72
CA ALA A 227 -0.19 18.62 2.48
C ALA A 227 -1.11 17.38 2.50
N LYS A 228 -2.06 17.32 3.43
CA LYS A 228 -3.10 16.28 3.48
C LYS A 228 -3.98 16.30 2.23
N ASP A 229 -4.40 17.48 1.80
CA ASP A 229 -5.24 17.63 0.61
C ASP A 229 -4.51 17.19 -0.66
N PHE A 230 -3.22 17.52 -0.80
CA PHE A 230 -2.42 17.13 -1.96
C PHE A 230 -2.07 15.65 -1.98
N LEU A 231 -1.73 15.02 -0.85
CA LEU A 231 -1.32 13.62 -0.84
C LEU A 231 -2.50 12.66 -0.70
N ILE A 232 -3.39 12.91 0.26
CA ILE A 232 -4.53 12.05 0.60
C ILE A 232 -5.77 12.50 -0.16
N GLY A 233 -6.13 13.77 -0.03
CA GLY A 233 -7.34 14.35 -0.64
C GLY A 233 -7.36 14.24 -2.15
N TRP A 234 -6.22 14.29 -2.81
CA TRP A 234 -6.09 14.13 -4.26
C TRP A 234 -6.81 12.90 -4.80
N TYR A 235 -6.85 11.81 -4.03
CA TYR A 235 -7.56 10.58 -4.36
C TYR A 235 -8.82 10.36 -3.52
N ALA A 236 -8.73 10.62 -2.22
CA ALA A 236 -9.84 10.35 -1.32
C ALA A 236 -11.04 11.26 -1.56
N ASP A 237 -10.84 12.55 -1.88
CA ASP A 237 -11.93 13.48 -2.14
C ASP A 237 -12.73 13.09 -3.39
N PRO A 238 -12.13 12.82 -4.57
CA PRO A 238 -12.88 12.31 -5.71
C PRO A 238 -13.66 11.04 -5.41
N LEU A 239 -13.06 10.11 -4.68
CA LEU A 239 -13.69 8.82 -4.34
C LEU A 239 -14.90 8.99 -3.39
N VAL A 240 -14.82 9.95 -2.46
CA VAL A 240 -15.87 10.14 -1.44
C VAL A 240 -16.85 11.25 -1.83
N TYR A 241 -16.36 12.34 -2.39
CA TYR A 241 -17.15 13.54 -2.68
C TYR A 241 -17.43 13.76 -4.17
N GLY A 242 -16.63 13.17 -5.06
CA GLY A 242 -16.79 13.26 -6.51
C GLY A 242 -15.98 14.36 -7.18
N ASP A 243 -15.15 15.11 -6.44
CA ASP A 243 -14.29 16.15 -7.00
C ASP A 243 -13.00 16.33 -6.18
N TYR A 244 -12.02 16.98 -6.75
CA TYR A 244 -10.74 17.29 -6.12
C TYR A 244 -10.87 18.32 -5.00
N PRO A 245 -9.93 18.33 -4.01
CA PRO A 245 -9.86 19.37 -2.99
C PRO A 245 -9.83 20.79 -3.61
N ASP A 246 -10.59 21.72 -3.04
CA ASP A 246 -10.68 23.10 -3.55
C ASP A 246 -9.31 23.80 -3.57
N VAL A 247 -8.45 23.51 -2.59
CA VAL A 247 -7.10 24.08 -2.54
C VAL A 247 -6.25 23.60 -3.72
N MET A 248 -6.37 22.33 -4.14
CA MET A 248 -5.69 21.82 -5.32
C MET A 248 -6.19 22.48 -6.61
N LYS A 249 -7.52 22.57 -6.76
CA LYS A 249 -8.15 23.28 -7.91
C LYS A 249 -7.68 24.72 -8.01
N LYS A 250 -7.60 25.42 -6.88
CA LYS A 250 -7.13 26.82 -6.82
C LYS A 250 -5.64 26.96 -7.18
N ILE A 251 -4.78 26.08 -6.65
CA ILE A 251 -3.32 26.20 -6.81
C ILE A 251 -2.85 25.67 -8.16
N ALA A 252 -3.28 24.48 -8.55
CA ALA A 252 -2.88 23.85 -9.81
C ALA A 252 -3.63 24.48 -11.02
N GLY A 253 -4.83 25.00 -10.80
CA GLY A 253 -5.62 25.65 -11.84
C GLY A 253 -5.91 24.73 -13.02
N SER A 254 -5.73 25.21 -14.24
CA SER A 254 -5.97 24.43 -15.48
C SER A 254 -5.03 23.24 -15.68
N ARG A 255 -3.99 23.09 -14.88
CA ARG A 255 -3.08 21.94 -14.91
C ARG A 255 -3.71 20.68 -14.30
N LEU A 256 -4.65 20.85 -13.37
CA LEU A 256 -5.44 19.77 -12.80
C LEU A 256 -6.69 19.55 -13.67
N PRO A 257 -6.84 18.39 -14.34
CA PRO A 257 -8.02 18.11 -15.15
C PRO A 257 -9.30 18.12 -14.29
N ALA A 258 -10.39 18.65 -14.82
CA ALA A 258 -11.68 18.60 -14.15
C ALA A 258 -12.45 17.33 -14.53
N PHE A 259 -13.20 16.75 -13.60
CA PHE A 259 -14.16 15.71 -13.91
C PHE A 259 -15.37 16.30 -14.64
N ALA A 260 -15.80 15.67 -15.72
CA ALA A 260 -17.12 15.93 -16.28
C ALA A 260 -18.22 15.49 -15.28
N ASN A 261 -19.42 16.04 -15.36
CA ASN A 261 -20.50 15.70 -14.43
C ASN A 261 -20.76 14.19 -14.33
N LEU A 262 -20.71 13.48 -15.45
CA LEU A 262 -20.85 12.02 -15.46
C LEU A 262 -19.69 11.32 -14.73
N GLU A 263 -18.47 11.77 -14.95
CA GLU A 263 -17.28 11.22 -14.30
C GLU A 263 -17.26 11.46 -12.80
N SER A 264 -17.62 12.68 -12.37
CA SER A 264 -17.79 13.03 -10.95
C SER A 264 -18.79 12.09 -10.26
N ASN A 265 -19.95 11.87 -10.88
CA ASN A 265 -20.95 10.94 -10.34
C ASN A 265 -20.48 9.48 -10.33
N GLN A 266 -19.62 9.09 -11.26
CA GLN A 266 -19.11 7.72 -11.37
C GLN A 266 -17.94 7.43 -10.42
N VAL A 267 -17.06 8.41 -10.20
CA VAL A 267 -15.91 8.24 -9.30
C VAL A 267 -16.37 8.23 -7.85
N LYS A 268 -17.38 9.00 -7.52
CA LYS A 268 -17.97 9.01 -6.18
C LYS A 268 -18.53 7.64 -5.81
N GLY A 269 -18.00 7.04 -4.72
CA GLY A 269 -18.42 5.74 -4.22
C GLY A 269 -17.96 4.56 -5.08
N SER A 270 -16.97 4.74 -5.96
CA SER A 270 -16.45 3.65 -6.81
C SER A 270 -15.57 2.64 -6.06
N PHE A 271 -15.66 2.54 -4.75
CA PHE A 271 -14.90 1.61 -3.94
C PHE A 271 -15.77 0.97 -2.86
N ASP A 272 -15.37 -0.20 -2.37
CA ASP A 272 -15.94 -0.88 -1.20
C ASP A 272 -15.01 -0.74 0.02
N PHE A 273 -13.72 -0.50 -0.21
CA PHE A 273 -12.71 -0.23 0.81
C PHE A 273 -11.58 0.66 0.25
N LEU A 274 -10.84 1.31 1.15
CA LEU A 274 -9.59 1.98 0.86
C LEU A 274 -8.42 1.18 1.42
N GLY A 275 -7.39 0.97 0.60
CA GLY A 275 -6.10 0.48 1.05
C GLY A 275 -5.19 1.67 1.39
N LEU A 276 -4.51 1.60 2.53
CA LEU A 276 -3.53 2.61 2.91
C LEU A 276 -2.17 1.96 3.08
N ASN A 277 -1.15 2.50 2.41
CA ASN A 277 0.24 2.24 2.72
C ASN A 277 0.70 3.34 3.67
N TYR A 278 1.08 2.95 4.88
CA TYR A 278 1.52 3.87 5.91
C TYR A 278 2.88 3.43 6.45
N TYR A 279 3.83 4.35 6.54
CA TYR A 279 5.15 4.03 7.06
C TYR A 279 5.55 4.90 8.24
N PHE A 280 5.33 6.23 8.18
CA PHE A 280 5.71 7.16 9.25
C PHE A 280 4.94 8.49 9.19
N GLY A 281 5.12 9.30 10.24
CA GLY A 281 4.63 10.68 10.32
C GLY A 281 5.71 11.68 9.92
N LEU A 282 5.27 12.84 9.43
CA LEU A 282 6.14 13.91 8.94
C LEU A 282 5.72 15.25 9.52
N TYR A 283 6.70 16.08 9.88
CA TYR A 283 6.48 17.44 10.33
C TYR A 283 6.51 18.41 9.16
N ILE A 284 5.54 19.32 9.13
CA ILE A 284 5.29 20.24 8.03
C ILE A 284 5.49 21.68 8.47
N LYS A 285 6.31 22.41 7.70
CA LYS A 285 6.48 23.85 7.79
C LYS A 285 5.97 24.51 6.52
N ASP A 286 5.36 25.68 6.67
CA ASP A 286 4.89 26.46 5.52
C ASP A 286 6.05 26.97 4.65
N ASN A 287 5.88 26.84 3.34
CA ASN A 287 6.72 27.47 2.34
C ASN A 287 5.88 28.04 1.21
N SER A 288 4.89 28.86 1.58
CA SER A 288 3.99 29.50 0.62
C SER A 288 4.69 30.39 -0.40
N SER A 289 5.94 30.79 -0.16
CA SER A 289 6.76 31.54 -1.12
C SER A 289 6.95 30.78 -2.43
N LYS A 290 6.94 29.43 -2.41
CA LYS A 290 7.01 28.59 -3.61
C LYS A 290 5.86 28.84 -4.59
N LEU A 291 4.69 29.29 -4.10
CA LEU A 291 3.53 29.57 -4.95
C LEU A 291 3.72 30.79 -5.87
N SER A 292 4.70 31.65 -5.59
CA SER A 292 5.05 32.78 -6.47
C SER A 292 5.96 32.40 -7.65
N MET A 293 6.43 31.15 -7.71
CA MET A 293 7.27 30.66 -8.81
C MET A 293 6.44 30.59 -10.10
N GLU A 294 7.01 31.02 -11.21
CA GLU A 294 6.38 31.02 -12.52
C GLU A 294 6.10 29.60 -13.03
N VAL A 295 7.08 28.72 -12.87
CA VAL A 295 6.95 27.28 -13.23
C VAL A 295 6.89 26.46 -11.95
N ARG A 296 5.86 25.66 -11.82
CA ARG A 296 5.62 24.83 -10.63
C ARG A 296 5.26 23.42 -11.01
N ASP A 297 5.73 22.49 -10.21
CA ASP A 297 5.39 21.08 -10.23
C ASP A 297 4.47 20.74 -9.06
N PHE A 298 4.15 19.45 -8.86
CA PHE A 298 3.31 18.98 -7.75
C PHE A 298 3.87 19.38 -6.37
N PHE A 299 5.19 19.26 -6.15
CA PHE A 299 5.78 19.59 -4.85
C PHE A 299 5.86 21.09 -4.60
N THR A 300 6.10 21.86 -5.65
CA THR A 300 6.08 23.32 -5.58
C THR A 300 4.65 23.84 -5.30
N ASP A 301 3.64 23.20 -5.88
CA ASP A 301 2.22 23.50 -5.63
C ASP A 301 1.80 23.16 -4.20
N MET A 302 2.33 22.08 -3.63
CA MET A 302 2.09 21.72 -2.22
C MET A 302 2.67 22.77 -1.27
N ALA A 303 3.75 23.48 -1.67
CA ALA A 303 4.35 24.62 -1.00
C ALA A 303 4.65 24.39 0.49
N ILE A 304 5.37 23.31 0.78
CA ILE A 304 5.77 22.91 2.14
C ILE A 304 7.26 22.65 2.22
N GLU A 305 7.77 22.66 3.44
CA GLU A 305 8.99 22.00 3.85
C GLU A 305 8.63 20.84 4.76
N VAL A 306 9.41 19.77 4.69
CA VAL A 306 9.13 18.53 5.42
C VAL A 306 10.33 18.17 6.28
N SER A 307 10.08 17.75 7.52
CA SER A 307 11.08 17.21 8.44
C SER A 307 10.60 15.88 9.03
N VAL A 308 11.54 15.00 9.36
CA VAL A 308 11.28 13.75 10.10
C VAL A 308 11.35 13.95 11.61
N SER A 309 11.91 15.08 12.08
CA SER A 309 12.05 15.46 13.49
C SER A 309 11.54 16.87 13.73
N ARG A 310 11.16 17.15 15.00
CA ARG A 310 10.88 18.53 15.44
C ARG A 310 12.16 19.33 15.74
N ASP A 311 13.28 18.68 15.83
CA ASP A 311 14.55 19.34 16.09
C ASP A 311 15.05 20.02 14.79
N GLU A 312 15.04 21.35 14.78
CA GLU A 312 15.47 22.16 13.62
C GLU A 312 16.97 22.00 13.29
N SER A 313 17.74 21.35 14.16
CA SER A 313 19.16 21.03 13.88
C SER A 313 19.33 19.86 12.91
N GLU A 314 18.28 19.07 12.69
CA GLU A 314 18.27 18.00 11.69
C GLU A 314 17.88 18.58 10.31
N VAL A 315 18.66 18.24 9.29
CA VAL A 315 18.52 18.74 7.91
C VAL A 315 17.08 18.57 7.40
N PRO A 316 16.44 19.61 6.84
CA PRO A 316 15.10 19.50 6.28
C PRO A 316 15.05 18.38 5.24
N TYR A 317 14.10 17.48 5.41
CA TYR A 317 13.83 16.41 4.45
C TYR A 317 13.29 17.04 3.17
N CYS A 318 14.04 16.98 2.08
CA CYS A 318 13.50 17.32 0.78
C CYS A 318 12.54 16.20 0.37
N PHE A 319 11.24 16.50 0.29
CA PHE A 319 10.19 15.57 -0.19
C PHE A 319 10.26 15.36 -1.71
N SER A 320 11.32 15.87 -2.32
CA SER A 320 11.61 15.36 -3.63
C SER A 320 12.12 13.92 -3.41
N TYR A 321 11.42 12.95 -3.96
CA TYR A 321 12.07 11.76 -4.50
C TYR A 321 13.10 12.25 -5.53
N CYS A 322 13.77 13.35 -5.19
CA CYS A 322 14.81 13.97 -5.96
C CYS A 322 16.03 13.09 -5.85
N ALA A 323 16.79 13.08 -6.86
CA ALA A 323 18.07 12.42 -7.03
C ALA A 323 19.12 12.72 -5.94
N ASP A 324 18.81 13.62 -5.04
CA ASP A 324 19.53 13.95 -3.82
C ASP A 324 18.69 13.56 -2.60
N PHE A 325 18.35 12.28 -2.43
CA PHE A 325 18.28 11.72 -1.09
C PHE A 325 19.58 12.18 -0.43
N PRO A 326 19.53 12.95 0.68
CA PRO A 326 20.76 13.31 1.32
C PRO A 326 21.49 12.01 1.61
N LYS A 327 22.68 11.85 1.04
CA LYS A 327 23.58 10.70 1.23
C LYS A 327 23.88 10.41 2.70
N ASN A 328 23.29 11.17 3.62
CA ASN A 328 23.51 11.18 5.05
C ASN A 328 22.34 10.61 5.87
N ILE A 329 21.21 10.22 5.29
CA ILE A 329 20.23 9.38 6.02
C ILE A 329 20.63 7.95 5.74
N SER A 330 21.21 7.31 6.75
CA SER A 330 21.52 5.89 6.68
C SER A 330 20.22 5.11 6.45
N VAL A 331 20.25 4.19 5.50
CA VAL A 331 19.18 3.21 5.29
C VAL A 331 18.81 2.62 6.66
N GLY A 332 17.52 2.72 7.05
CA GLY A 332 17.05 2.17 8.33
C GLY A 332 16.67 3.19 9.41
N GLU A 333 16.66 4.51 9.14
CA GLU A 333 16.38 5.54 10.14
C GLU A 333 15.01 6.22 10.00
N PHE A 334 14.02 5.55 9.40
CA PHE A 334 12.66 6.08 9.46
C PHE A 334 12.14 6.14 10.90
N PRO A 335 11.55 7.27 11.32
CA PRO A 335 11.04 7.42 12.67
C PRO A 335 9.87 6.45 12.90
N ILE A 336 9.93 5.75 14.04
CA ILE A 336 8.83 4.88 14.48
C ILE A 336 7.87 5.74 15.29
N VAL A 337 6.74 6.15 14.68
CA VAL A 337 5.72 7.00 15.30
C VAL A 337 4.35 6.31 15.21
N PRO A 338 4.08 5.30 16.05
CA PRO A 338 2.84 4.53 15.98
C PRO A 338 1.57 5.37 16.18
N SER A 339 1.60 6.38 17.05
CA SER A 339 0.46 7.27 17.28
C SER A 339 -0.02 7.97 16.02
N ALA A 340 0.88 8.24 15.07
CA ALA A 340 0.54 8.87 13.79
C ALA A 340 -0.35 7.96 12.92
N LEU A 341 -0.25 6.63 13.02
CA LEU A 341 -1.18 5.70 12.37
C LEU A 341 -2.59 5.82 12.99
N GLN A 342 -2.68 5.91 14.31
CA GLN A 342 -3.97 6.09 14.99
C GLN A 342 -4.63 7.42 14.57
N GLU A 343 -3.85 8.50 14.51
CA GLU A 343 -4.33 9.82 14.10
C GLU A 343 -4.77 9.83 12.63
N LEU A 344 -4.03 9.17 11.73
CA LEU A 344 -4.40 8.99 10.33
C LEU A 344 -5.76 8.28 10.20
N LEU A 345 -5.97 7.18 10.93
CA LEU A 345 -7.22 6.44 10.92
C LEU A 345 -8.38 7.25 11.51
N GLN A 346 -8.11 8.07 12.53
CA GLN A 346 -9.09 8.99 13.09
C GLN A 346 -9.45 10.11 12.10
N TYR A 347 -8.48 10.60 11.33
CA TYR A 347 -8.73 11.56 10.25
C TYR A 347 -9.65 10.99 9.18
N PHE A 348 -9.39 9.76 8.71
CA PHE A 348 -10.30 9.12 7.74
C PHE A 348 -11.71 8.91 8.30
N LYS A 349 -11.82 8.61 9.59
CA LYS A 349 -13.12 8.52 10.26
C LYS A 349 -13.87 9.84 10.26
N GLN A 350 -13.20 10.94 10.54
CA GLN A 350 -13.81 12.27 10.65
C GLN A 350 -14.07 12.91 9.29
N ALA A 351 -13.06 12.89 8.41
CA ALA A 351 -13.11 13.58 7.12
C ALA A 351 -13.86 12.80 6.05
N TYR A 352 -13.83 11.45 6.08
CA TYR A 352 -14.33 10.62 4.97
C TYR A 352 -15.45 9.64 5.38
N GLY A 353 -16.11 9.88 6.53
CA GLY A 353 -17.27 9.07 6.93
C GLY A 353 -16.94 7.64 7.36
N ASN A 354 -15.71 7.41 7.81
CA ASN A 354 -15.26 6.11 8.36
C ASN A 354 -15.39 4.94 7.38
N PRO A 355 -14.82 5.03 6.17
CA PRO A 355 -14.88 3.94 5.19
C PRO A 355 -14.17 2.68 5.71
N PRO A 356 -14.46 1.49 5.17
CA PRO A 356 -13.64 0.31 5.41
C PRO A 356 -12.20 0.55 4.95
N ILE A 357 -11.22 0.34 5.84
CA ILE A 357 -9.79 0.57 5.58
C ILE A 357 -9.01 -0.72 5.81
N TYR A 358 -8.12 -1.04 4.87
CA TYR A 358 -7.05 -2.01 5.05
C TYR A 358 -5.71 -1.26 5.08
N ILE A 359 -4.91 -1.47 6.12
CA ILE A 359 -3.50 -1.09 6.06
C ILE A 359 -2.83 -2.12 5.16
N HIS A 360 -2.58 -1.74 3.91
CA HIS A 360 -2.07 -2.62 2.87
C HIS A 360 -0.55 -2.77 2.91
N GLU A 361 0.14 -1.77 3.46
CA GLU A 361 1.55 -1.83 3.73
C GLU A 361 1.87 -1.02 4.98
N ASN A 362 2.67 -1.61 5.85
CA ASN A 362 3.41 -0.95 6.92
C ASN A 362 4.68 -1.76 7.15
N GLY A 363 5.81 -1.11 7.33
CA GLY A 363 7.08 -1.80 7.49
C GLY A 363 8.20 -0.87 7.94
N GLN A 364 9.26 -1.47 8.48
CA GLN A 364 10.47 -0.77 8.87
C GLN A 364 11.61 -1.15 7.93
N GLN A 365 12.18 -0.14 7.30
CA GLN A 365 13.39 -0.30 6.51
C GLN A 365 14.60 -0.61 7.40
N THR A 366 15.42 -1.52 6.96
CA THR A 366 16.74 -1.82 7.54
C THR A 366 17.75 -2.01 6.43
N GLN A 367 19.04 -1.95 6.74
CA GLN A 367 20.08 -2.34 5.78
C GLN A 367 20.05 -3.85 5.56
N ARG A 368 20.26 -4.30 4.31
CA ARG A 368 20.25 -5.72 3.98
C ARG A 368 21.22 -6.56 4.82
N ASN A 369 22.41 -6.03 5.09
CA ASN A 369 23.44 -6.71 5.87
C ASN A 369 23.30 -6.49 7.39
N SER A 370 22.15 -5.98 7.86
CA SER A 370 21.88 -5.83 9.28
C SER A 370 21.68 -7.19 9.95
N SER A 371 21.82 -7.21 11.29
CA SER A 371 21.60 -8.42 12.08
C SER A 371 20.22 -9.02 11.83
N LEU A 372 20.12 -10.35 11.82
CA LEU A 372 18.84 -11.06 11.81
C LEU A 372 18.03 -10.86 13.10
N GLU A 373 18.61 -10.34 14.16
CA GLU A 373 17.93 -10.01 15.43
C GLU A 373 17.03 -8.76 15.39
N ASP A 374 17.04 -8.00 14.36
CA ASP A 374 16.08 -7.02 13.82
C ASP A 374 15.09 -6.37 14.84
N GLU A 375 15.59 -5.99 16.03
CA GLU A 375 14.77 -5.43 17.12
C GLU A 375 13.98 -4.17 16.71
N LYS A 376 14.54 -3.33 15.83
CA LYS A 376 13.85 -2.14 15.34
C LYS A 376 12.54 -2.48 14.64
N ARG A 377 12.55 -3.53 13.80
CA ARG A 377 11.34 -3.99 13.10
C ARG A 377 10.33 -4.59 14.06
N VAL A 378 10.80 -5.38 15.03
CA VAL A 378 9.94 -5.95 16.08
C VAL A 378 9.23 -4.83 16.84
N ASN A 379 9.97 -3.82 17.30
CA ASN A 379 9.44 -2.67 18.03
C ASN A 379 8.47 -1.84 17.17
N SER A 380 8.81 -1.60 15.91
CA SER A 380 7.94 -0.89 14.96
C SER A 380 6.61 -1.62 14.78
N LEU A 381 6.67 -2.92 14.55
CA LEU A 381 5.48 -3.74 14.33
C LEU A 381 4.57 -3.79 15.57
N HIS A 382 5.14 -3.98 16.76
CA HIS A 382 4.39 -3.95 18.01
C HIS A 382 3.72 -2.59 18.24
N GLY A 383 4.48 -1.51 18.02
CA GLY A 383 3.96 -0.15 18.17
C GLY A 383 2.78 0.12 17.22
N HIS A 384 2.95 -0.17 15.93
CA HIS A 384 1.91 0.11 14.94
C HIS A 384 0.67 -0.78 15.10
N THR A 385 0.84 -2.05 15.46
CA THR A 385 -0.31 -2.93 15.74
C THR A 385 -1.04 -2.49 17.01
N GLY A 386 -0.32 -2.00 18.04
CA GLY A 386 -0.92 -1.37 19.21
C GLY A 386 -1.74 -0.13 18.86
N ALA A 387 -1.19 0.77 18.05
CA ALA A 387 -1.89 1.97 17.59
C ALA A 387 -3.12 1.65 16.73
N LEU A 388 -3.05 0.61 15.89
CA LEU A 388 -4.21 0.11 15.14
C LEU A 388 -5.32 -0.39 16.08
N LEU A 389 -4.97 -1.13 17.14
CA LEU A 389 -5.94 -1.60 18.14
C LEU A 389 -6.61 -0.41 18.85
N ASP A 390 -5.86 0.61 19.19
CA ASP A 390 -6.43 1.82 19.82
C ASP A 390 -7.33 2.58 18.85
N ALA A 391 -6.97 2.66 17.57
CA ALA A 391 -7.85 3.22 16.54
C ALA A 391 -9.18 2.44 16.42
N LEU A 392 -9.11 1.10 16.45
CA LEU A 392 -10.29 0.22 16.44
C LEU A 392 -11.17 0.44 17.68
N ARG A 393 -10.59 0.52 18.88
CA ARG A 393 -11.30 0.85 20.12
C ARG A 393 -11.98 2.22 20.03
N ASN A 394 -11.35 3.18 19.37
CA ASN A 394 -11.89 4.51 19.10
C ASN A 394 -12.90 4.52 17.94
N GLY A 395 -13.27 3.37 17.40
CA GLY A 395 -14.33 3.20 16.43
C GLY A 395 -13.91 3.40 14.97
N SER A 396 -12.62 3.36 14.64
CA SER A 396 -12.16 3.26 13.26
C SER A 396 -12.67 2.00 12.58
N ASN A 397 -12.97 2.08 11.28
CA ASN A 397 -13.45 0.96 10.47
C ASN A 397 -12.29 0.22 9.78
N ALA A 398 -11.12 0.10 10.45
CA ALA A 398 -10.02 -0.70 9.95
C ALA A 398 -10.41 -2.18 9.90
N ARG A 399 -10.02 -2.88 8.82
CA ARG A 399 -10.44 -4.25 8.51
C ARG A 399 -9.30 -5.24 8.41
N GLY A 400 -8.08 -4.76 8.17
CA GLY A 400 -6.91 -5.62 8.04
C GLY A 400 -5.61 -4.84 8.09
N TYR A 401 -4.51 -5.59 8.28
CA TYR A 401 -3.18 -5.05 8.33
C TYR A 401 -2.22 -6.02 7.64
N PHE A 402 -1.40 -5.50 6.73
CA PHE A 402 -0.41 -6.23 5.97
C PHE A 402 0.98 -5.61 6.23
N GLN A 403 1.92 -6.47 6.58
CA GLN A 403 3.32 -6.10 6.70
C GLN A 403 3.98 -6.01 5.32
N TRP A 404 4.69 -4.92 5.03
CA TRP A 404 5.64 -4.83 3.94
C TRP A 404 7.06 -5.12 4.46
N ALA A 405 7.71 -6.21 4.02
CA ALA A 405 7.27 -7.23 3.09
C ALA A 405 7.40 -8.63 3.73
N PHE A 406 6.82 -9.63 3.11
CA PHE A 406 6.98 -11.01 3.58
C PHE A 406 8.42 -11.49 3.40
N LEU A 407 8.97 -11.35 2.20
CA LEU A 407 10.35 -11.66 1.86
C LEU A 407 11.12 -10.38 1.52
N ASP A 408 12.43 -10.39 1.67
CA ASP A 408 13.26 -9.35 1.06
C ASP A 408 13.08 -9.39 -0.46
N VAL A 409 12.77 -8.23 -1.03
CA VAL A 409 12.47 -8.05 -2.46
C VAL A 409 13.40 -7.02 -3.08
N LEU A 410 13.34 -6.88 -4.40
CA LEU A 410 13.94 -5.75 -5.08
C LEU A 410 13.11 -4.49 -4.81
N GLU A 411 13.63 -3.57 -4.02
CA GLU A 411 13.02 -2.26 -3.78
C GLU A 411 13.22 -1.34 -4.99
N LEU A 412 12.16 -0.61 -5.39
CA LEU A 412 12.18 0.17 -6.63
C LEU A 412 13.21 1.30 -6.64
N LEU A 413 13.55 1.83 -5.46
CA LEU A 413 14.45 2.98 -5.31
C LEU A 413 15.84 2.60 -4.78
N ASP A 414 15.95 1.46 -4.09
CA ASP A 414 17.16 1.05 -3.36
C ASP A 414 17.75 -0.28 -3.86
N GLY A 415 17.09 -0.93 -4.83
CA GLY A 415 17.53 -2.23 -5.31
C GLY A 415 17.49 -3.30 -4.20
N TYR A 416 18.63 -3.90 -3.90
CA TYR A 416 18.79 -4.88 -2.82
C TYR A 416 19.59 -4.34 -1.62
N GLU A 417 19.79 -3.03 -1.51
CA GLU A 417 20.53 -2.44 -0.39
C GLU A 417 19.69 -2.32 0.87
N SER A 418 18.40 -2.08 0.70
CA SER A 418 17.43 -2.04 1.80
C SER A 418 16.64 -3.33 1.92
N SER A 419 16.11 -3.57 3.12
CA SER A 419 15.40 -4.77 3.50
C SER A 419 14.15 -4.39 4.31
N TYR A 420 12.99 -4.91 3.88
CA TYR A 420 11.72 -4.82 4.61
C TYR A 420 11.15 -6.19 4.97
N GLY A 421 11.74 -7.27 4.42
CA GLY A 421 11.24 -8.62 4.57
C GLY A 421 11.22 -9.11 6.02
N LEU A 422 10.22 -9.92 6.36
CA LEU A 422 10.22 -10.74 7.58
C LEU A 422 11.25 -11.86 7.49
N TYR A 423 11.56 -12.26 6.27
CA TYR A 423 12.59 -13.25 5.96
C TYR A 423 13.68 -12.64 5.09
N TYR A 424 14.92 -12.92 5.47
CA TYR A 424 16.09 -12.61 4.66
C TYR A 424 16.18 -13.60 3.51
N ILE A 425 16.60 -13.12 2.34
CA ILE A 425 16.90 -13.93 1.16
C ILE A 425 18.39 -13.85 0.87
N ASP A 426 19.05 -14.98 0.88
CA ASP A 426 20.44 -15.08 0.41
C ASP A 426 20.44 -15.11 -1.13
N LEU A 427 20.80 -13.98 -1.74
CA LEU A 427 20.84 -13.85 -3.20
C LEU A 427 22.07 -14.50 -3.83
N ASP A 428 23.10 -14.78 -3.03
CA ASP A 428 24.33 -15.45 -3.48
C ASP A 428 24.18 -16.99 -3.46
N ASP A 429 23.16 -17.49 -2.73
CA ASP A 429 22.83 -18.91 -2.73
C ASP A 429 21.98 -19.26 -3.95
N PRO A 430 22.38 -20.22 -4.80
CA PRO A 430 21.63 -20.59 -6.01
C PRO A 430 20.21 -21.09 -5.74
N ASP A 431 19.94 -21.55 -4.53
CA ASP A 431 18.61 -21.96 -4.08
C ASP A 431 17.84 -20.84 -3.37
N PHE A 432 18.41 -19.64 -3.27
CA PHE A 432 17.81 -18.49 -2.56
C PHE A 432 17.36 -18.87 -1.16
N LYS A 433 18.29 -19.40 -0.34
CA LYS A 433 17.99 -19.78 1.04
C LYS A 433 17.38 -18.64 1.82
N LYS A 434 16.37 -18.96 2.59
CA LYS A 434 15.63 -18.05 3.43
C LYS A 434 16.06 -18.21 4.88
N ALA A 435 16.42 -17.11 5.52
CA ALA A 435 16.72 -17.07 6.94
C ALA A 435 15.63 -16.28 7.70
N THR A 436 15.22 -16.82 8.82
CA THR A 436 14.24 -16.20 9.71
C THR A 436 14.86 -14.99 10.41
N LYS A 437 14.21 -13.84 10.36
CA LYS A 437 14.56 -12.68 11.20
C LYS A 437 13.88 -12.79 12.58
N ALA A 438 14.34 -12.04 13.56
CA ALA A 438 13.90 -12.13 14.97
C ALA A 438 12.39 -12.14 15.15
N PHE A 439 11.67 -11.38 14.35
CA PHE A 439 10.21 -11.36 14.36
C PHE A 439 9.58 -12.75 14.21
N CYS A 440 10.09 -13.58 13.31
CA CYS A 440 9.57 -14.94 13.05
C CYS A 440 10.12 -15.99 14.01
N SER A 441 11.15 -15.67 14.81
CA SER A 441 11.77 -16.56 15.79
C SER A 441 11.07 -16.55 17.14
N LEU A 442 10.07 -15.69 17.36
CA LEU A 442 9.31 -15.63 18.59
C LEU A 442 8.50 -16.92 18.77
N PRO A 443 8.52 -17.55 19.98
CA PRO A 443 7.86 -18.83 20.20
C PRO A 443 6.36 -18.76 19.91
N ARG A 444 5.87 -19.70 19.11
CA ARG A 444 4.43 -19.87 18.91
C ARG A 444 3.83 -20.44 20.20
N THR A 445 2.78 -19.82 20.71
CA THR A 445 1.91 -20.51 21.67
C THR A 445 1.19 -21.63 20.91
N THR A 446 1.63 -22.86 21.11
CA THR A 446 0.94 -24.05 20.63
C THR A 446 -0.52 -23.96 21.04
N GLN A 447 -1.43 -23.92 20.08
CA GLN A 447 -2.84 -24.25 20.35
C GLN A 447 -2.84 -25.71 20.81
N SER A 448 -3.08 -25.95 22.10
CA SER A 448 -3.40 -27.26 22.57
C SER A 448 -4.73 -27.68 21.94
N SER A 449 -4.68 -28.66 21.03
CA SER A 449 -5.84 -29.47 20.67
C SER A 449 -6.29 -30.23 21.92
N ALA A 450 -7.16 -29.62 22.72
CA ALA A 450 -7.84 -30.27 23.82
C ALA A 450 -9.33 -30.26 23.51
N ASP A 451 -9.81 -31.43 23.07
CA ASP A 451 -11.22 -31.78 23.19
C ASP A 451 -11.70 -31.51 24.63
N PRO A 452 -12.87 -30.92 24.84
CA PRO A 452 -13.37 -30.70 26.16
C PRO A 452 -13.93 -32.01 26.74
N LYS A 453 -13.18 -32.70 27.60
CA LYS A 453 -13.76 -33.62 28.55
C LYS A 453 -14.33 -32.81 29.72
N PRO A 454 -15.55 -33.14 30.20
CA PRO A 454 -16.19 -32.38 31.27
C PRO A 454 -15.65 -32.84 32.64
N HIS A 455 -14.88 -32.00 33.32
CA HIS A 455 -14.65 -32.18 34.76
C HIS A 455 -14.45 -30.87 35.55
N GLN A 456 -15.36 -30.72 36.50
CA GLN A 456 -15.25 -30.11 37.83
C GLN A 456 -14.50 -28.77 38.04
N LYS A 457 -15.30 -27.81 38.48
CA LYS A 457 -14.92 -26.53 39.10
C LYS A 457 -13.96 -26.73 40.26
N LYS A 458 -12.73 -26.17 40.14
CA LYS A 458 -11.95 -25.67 41.30
C LYS A 458 -11.74 -24.19 41.12
N LYS A 459 -12.12 -23.44 42.15
CA LYS A 459 -11.89 -22.02 42.29
C LYS A 459 -10.39 -21.83 42.52
N ASP A 460 -9.72 -21.10 41.62
CA ASP A 460 -8.42 -20.49 41.92
C ASP A 460 -8.52 -18.98 41.76
N LYS A 461 -8.10 -18.30 42.82
CA LYS A 461 -8.06 -16.87 42.95
C LYS A 461 -6.71 -16.39 42.40
N THR A 462 -6.64 -15.98 41.17
CA THR A 462 -5.61 -15.04 40.70
C THR A 462 -6.30 -14.09 39.73
N GLY A 463 -6.32 -12.80 40.06
CA GLY A 463 -6.99 -11.76 39.31
C GLY A 463 -6.26 -11.46 38.01
N ILE A 464 -6.70 -12.12 36.94
CA ILE A 464 -6.37 -11.72 35.57
C ILE A 464 -7.70 -11.31 34.93
N GLY A 465 -7.78 -10.03 34.52
CA GLY A 465 -8.96 -9.47 33.85
C GLY A 465 -9.33 -10.21 32.57
N PRO A 466 -10.54 -9.98 32.03
CA PRO A 466 -11.10 -10.72 30.91
C PRO A 466 -10.16 -10.67 29.70
N SER A 467 -9.99 -11.82 29.03
CA SER A 467 -9.07 -11.97 27.89
C SER A 467 -9.46 -11.03 26.75
N LEU A 468 -8.47 -10.57 26.00
CA LEU A 468 -8.64 -9.70 24.83
C LEU A 468 -9.72 -10.20 23.85
N LYS A 469 -9.95 -11.53 23.79
CA LYS A 469 -11.00 -12.17 22.98
C LYS A 469 -12.42 -11.83 23.46
N GLU A 470 -12.64 -11.68 24.78
CA GLU A 470 -13.97 -11.32 25.31
C GLU A 470 -14.29 -9.85 25.06
N ASN A 471 -13.29 -8.96 25.15
CA ASN A 471 -13.47 -7.54 24.87
C ASN A 471 -13.76 -7.25 23.38
N LEU A 472 -13.22 -8.06 22.45
CA LEU A 472 -13.50 -7.94 21.02
C LEU A 472 -14.88 -8.52 20.65
N ARG A 473 -15.40 -9.52 21.37
CA ARG A 473 -16.75 -10.07 21.18
C ARG A 473 -17.86 -9.08 21.54
N VAL A 474 -17.61 -8.20 22.50
CA VAL A 474 -18.63 -7.24 22.98
C VAL A 474 -18.84 -6.07 22.01
N SER A 475 -17.88 -5.77 21.13
CA SER A 475 -17.97 -4.60 20.23
C SER A 475 -18.59 -4.88 18.85
N GLY A 476 -18.85 -6.11 18.48
CA GLY A 476 -19.42 -6.49 17.16
C GLY A 476 -18.58 -6.09 15.94
N LYS A 477 -17.35 -5.66 16.14
CA LYS A 477 -16.44 -5.23 15.09
C LYS A 477 -15.27 -6.21 14.97
N ALA A 478 -15.22 -6.93 13.86
CA ALA A 478 -14.13 -7.83 13.53
C ALA A 478 -13.03 -7.07 12.76
N ALA A 479 -11.79 -7.17 13.20
CA ALA A 479 -10.63 -6.73 12.45
C ALA A 479 -9.74 -7.91 12.12
N LEU A 480 -9.23 -7.92 10.90
CA LEU A 480 -8.31 -8.88 10.36
C LEU A 480 -6.88 -8.42 10.61
N ILE A 481 -6.08 -9.16 11.32
CA ILE A 481 -4.65 -8.91 11.41
C ILE A 481 -3.89 -10.17 11.01
N ALA A 482 -3.07 -10.03 9.98
CA ALA A 482 -2.38 -11.15 9.33
C ALA A 482 -1.05 -11.52 9.98
N ILE A 483 -0.81 -11.18 11.28
CA ILE A 483 0.45 -11.49 11.95
C ILE A 483 0.20 -11.86 13.40
N GLN A 484 0.72 -13.02 13.79
CA GLN A 484 0.77 -13.48 15.16
C GLN A 484 2.20 -13.34 15.72
N CYS A 485 2.39 -12.48 16.72
CA CYS A 485 3.63 -12.38 17.48
C CYS A 485 3.38 -12.83 18.91
N ALA A 486 4.20 -13.75 19.40
CA ALA A 486 4.22 -14.12 20.79
C ALA A 486 5.53 -13.61 21.44
N ALA A 487 5.43 -12.63 22.33
CA ALA A 487 6.47 -12.39 23.34
C ALA A 487 6.09 -13.18 24.61
N PRO A 488 7.05 -13.68 25.42
CA PRO A 488 6.75 -14.56 26.57
C PRO A 488 5.80 -13.96 27.59
N ASP A 489 5.69 -12.63 27.67
CA ASP A 489 4.85 -11.92 28.65
C ASP A 489 3.72 -11.08 28.05
N ARG A 490 3.56 -11.03 26.74
CA ARG A 490 2.50 -10.29 26.05
C ARG A 490 2.09 -10.97 24.74
N ALA A 491 1.29 -12.03 24.84
CA ALA A 491 0.66 -12.63 23.67
C ALA A 491 -0.43 -11.71 23.13
N VAL A 492 -0.24 -11.18 21.94
CA VAL A 492 -1.30 -10.49 21.18
C VAL A 492 -1.76 -11.45 20.11
N LEU A 493 -2.87 -12.13 20.36
CA LEU A 493 -3.50 -13.08 19.46
C LEU A 493 -4.51 -12.33 18.59
N PHE A 494 -4.35 -12.36 17.28
CA PHE A 494 -5.30 -11.80 16.34
C PHE A 494 -5.95 -12.92 15.55
N SER A 495 -7.24 -13.09 15.69
CA SER A 495 -8.03 -14.04 14.91
C SER A 495 -9.22 -13.35 14.25
N PHE A 496 -9.59 -13.83 13.06
CA PHE A 496 -10.80 -13.42 12.38
C PHE A 496 -12.05 -13.73 13.21
N ILE A 497 -12.98 -12.80 13.30
CA ILE A 497 -14.36 -13.07 13.66
C ILE A 497 -15.18 -12.86 12.39
N LYS A 498 -15.66 -13.95 11.79
CA LYS A 498 -16.68 -13.88 10.73
C LYS A 498 -17.89 -13.12 11.26
N PRO A 499 -18.46 -12.16 10.53
CA PRO A 499 -19.79 -11.68 10.86
C PRO A 499 -20.76 -12.85 10.76
N SER A 500 -21.50 -13.11 11.82
CA SER A 500 -22.63 -14.03 11.79
C SER A 500 -23.66 -13.48 10.78
N PRO A 501 -24.21 -14.29 9.88
CA PRO A 501 -25.27 -13.81 9.00
C PRO A 501 -26.44 -13.37 9.91
N THR A 502 -26.83 -12.12 9.79
CA THR A 502 -28.08 -11.62 10.36
C THR A 502 -29.22 -12.37 9.66
N ILE A 503 -29.91 -13.20 10.38
CA ILE A 503 -31.17 -13.78 9.95
C ILE A 503 -32.17 -12.61 9.86
N PRO A 504 -32.81 -12.33 8.71
CA PRO A 504 -33.87 -11.35 8.65
C PRO A 504 -35.13 -11.96 9.24
N GLY A 505 -35.70 -11.30 10.23
CA GLY A 505 -37.02 -11.54 10.71
C GLY A 505 -37.09 -12.18 12.10
N LEU A 506 -37.23 -11.29 13.10
CA LEU A 506 -38.15 -11.41 14.22
C LEU A 506 -38.23 -10.04 14.89
N ASP A 507 -39.41 -9.54 14.98
CA ASP A 507 -39.92 -8.26 15.45
C ASP A 507 -39.21 -7.62 16.65
#